data_e65634636cb899c9cf74c11bb833190c
#
_entry.id   e65634636cb899c9cf74c11bb833190c
#
_cell.length_a   1.000
_cell.length_b   1.000
_cell.length_c   1.000
_cell.angle_alpha   90.00
_cell.angle_beta   90.00
_cell.angle_gamma   90.00
#
_symmetry.space_group_name_H-M   'P 1'
#
loop_
_entity.id
_entity.type
_entity.pdbx_description
1 polymer ?
#
loop_
_entity_poly.entity_id
_entity_poly.type
_entity_poly.pdbx_seq_one_letter_code
_entity_poly.pdbx_strand_id
1 'polypeptide(L)'
;MTKKALQWHPAFQAALQIEFMDEPCQLEFLKEFNLTEKPLQIDTLVIKPEPDKILSKSIGHIFRKYNIIEYKNPEDYFSINDYYRVTGYACIYQSNTEKEREIPPEELTISLAVSHYPRKLAAFLKDLYHADISQKYPGIYYVTGLMFPMQILILPRLSRKEFTWLSRLRTNLSLQEDIEPLAKAYAGKEKNPLYEAAMDFIVRANWKKYKEGRDMCNALEELFADKLEEREILGIEKGIRNGLRQGVMKGESTKLITQVIRKVEKGQAAVKIAEDLMEPLPVIEEIYDLIVHNPGISAEQIYNRLAAPEDNG
;
A
#
# COMPACT_ATOMS: atom_id res chain seq x y z
N MET A 1 -3.28 10.98 -14.66
CA MET A 1 -3.85 9.81 -13.93
C MET A 1 -2.77 9.23 -13.04
N THR A 2 -2.72 9.63 -11.79
CA THR A 2 -1.86 9.00 -10.79
C THR A 2 -2.39 7.58 -10.56
N LYS A 3 -1.65 6.57 -11.00
CA LYS A 3 -1.90 5.17 -10.64
C LYS A 3 -1.90 5.11 -9.12
N LYS A 4 -3.06 4.78 -8.52
CA LYS A 4 -3.11 4.49 -7.08
C LYS A 4 -2.12 3.34 -6.86
N ALA A 5 -1.03 3.61 -6.14
CA ALA A 5 -0.02 2.60 -5.85
C ALA A 5 -0.68 1.38 -5.21
N LEU A 6 -0.23 0.19 -5.59
CA LEU A 6 -0.72 -1.05 -5.04
C LEU A 6 -0.42 -1.06 -3.53
N GLN A 7 -1.42 -1.23 -2.69
CA GLN A 7 -1.24 -1.25 -1.23
C GLN A 7 -0.93 -2.67 -0.77
N TRP A 8 0.35 -2.99 -0.65
CA TRP A 8 0.82 -4.32 -0.28
C TRP A 8 0.56 -4.70 1.18
N HIS A 9 0.62 -3.73 2.12
CA HIS A 9 0.46 -3.99 3.55
C HIS A 9 -0.88 -4.64 3.94
N PRO A 10 -2.05 -4.15 3.48
CA PRO A 10 -3.32 -4.80 3.78
C PRO A 10 -3.40 -6.24 3.27
N ALA A 11 -2.84 -6.49 2.07
CA ALA A 11 -2.84 -7.83 1.49
C ALA A 11 -1.89 -8.78 2.24
N PHE A 12 -0.72 -8.27 2.64
CA PHE A 12 0.20 -9.03 3.48
C PHE A 12 -0.45 -9.44 4.80
N GLN A 13 -1.10 -8.50 5.49
CA GLN A 13 -1.78 -8.78 6.74
C GLN A 13 -2.91 -9.80 6.58
N ALA A 14 -3.73 -9.67 5.51
CA ALA A 14 -4.78 -10.64 5.23
C ALA A 14 -4.20 -12.03 4.96
N ALA A 15 -3.14 -12.14 4.18
CA ALA A 15 -2.46 -13.40 3.90
C ALA A 15 -1.86 -14.00 5.19
N LEU A 16 -1.25 -13.18 6.04
CA LEU A 16 -0.70 -13.63 7.31
C LEU A 16 -1.80 -14.20 8.23
N GLN A 17 -2.94 -13.51 8.35
CA GLN A 17 -4.07 -14.00 9.13
C GLN A 17 -4.65 -15.31 8.58
N ILE A 18 -4.70 -15.47 7.24
CA ILE A 18 -5.12 -16.71 6.61
C ILE A 18 -4.18 -17.86 6.97
N GLU A 19 -2.86 -17.62 6.94
CA GLU A 19 -1.87 -18.68 7.23
C GLU A 19 -1.95 -19.19 8.67
N PHE A 20 -2.42 -18.36 9.60
CA PHE A 20 -2.59 -18.71 11.02
C PHE A 20 -4.04 -18.99 11.43
N MET A 21 -4.98 -19.07 10.48
CA MET A 21 -6.42 -19.20 10.79
C MET A 21 -6.75 -20.50 11.52
N ASP A 22 -6.06 -21.57 11.19
CA ASP A 22 -6.31 -22.91 11.73
C ASP A 22 -5.36 -23.28 12.90
N GLU A 23 -4.68 -22.28 13.49
CA GLU A 23 -3.79 -22.57 14.62
C GLU A 23 -4.55 -22.95 15.89
N PRO A 24 -3.94 -23.85 16.71
CA PRO A 24 -4.62 -24.39 17.90
C PRO A 24 -4.76 -23.37 19.04
N CYS A 25 -4.11 -22.20 18.95
CA CYS A 25 -4.26 -21.11 19.90
C CYS A 25 -4.77 -19.85 19.20
N GLN A 26 -5.52 -19.05 19.97
CA GLN A 26 -5.98 -17.76 19.48
C GLN A 26 -4.80 -16.80 19.33
N LEU A 27 -4.73 -16.16 18.15
CA LEU A 27 -3.81 -15.07 17.87
C LEU A 27 -4.60 -13.78 17.69
N GLU A 28 -4.10 -12.69 18.23
CA GLU A 28 -4.65 -11.37 18.03
C GLU A 28 -3.77 -10.59 17.05
N PHE A 29 -4.38 -10.08 15.96
CA PHE A 29 -3.69 -9.31 14.91
C PHE A 29 -4.15 -7.85 14.97
N LEU A 30 -3.26 -6.98 15.45
CA LEU A 30 -3.50 -5.54 15.51
C LEU A 30 -2.88 -4.87 14.28
N LYS A 31 -3.73 -4.28 13.45
CA LYS A 31 -3.36 -3.61 12.21
C LYS A 31 -2.96 -2.16 12.48
N GLU A 32 -1.87 -1.71 11.83
CA GLU A 32 -1.42 -0.31 11.88
C GLU A 32 -1.40 0.22 13.31
N PHE A 33 -0.83 -0.58 14.23
CA PHE A 33 -0.79 -0.26 15.65
C PHE A 33 0.04 1.01 15.90
N ASN A 34 -0.61 2.04 16.42
CA ASN A 34 0.03 3.33 16.71
C ASN A 34 0.92 3.23 17.96
N LEU A 35 2.20 3.55 17.82
CA LEU A 35 3.16 3.59 18.94
C LEU A 35 3.14 4.92 19.68
N THR A 36 2.65 5.99 19.03
CA THR A 36 2.62 7.35 19.57
C THR A 36 1.39 8.09 19.03
N GLU A 37 1.09 9.29 19.56
CA GLU A 37 0.00 10.15 19.07
C GLU A 37 0.19 10.61 17.61
N LYS A 38 1.38 10.50 17.03
CA LYS A 38 1.70 10.79 15.62
C LYS A 38 2.60 9.70 15.03
N PRO A 39 2.50 9.42 13.74
CA PRO A 39 2.39 8.10 13.12
C PRO A 39 3.71 7.31 13.09
N LEU A 40 4.18 6.84 14.24
CA LEU A 40 5.08 5.69 14.28
C LEU A 40 4.18 4.45 14.40
N GLN A 41 4.02 3.72 13.31
CA GLN A 41 3.13 2.56 13.24
C GLN A 41 3.95 1.29 13.00
N ILE A 42 3.63 0.24 13.75
CA ILE A 42 4.05 -1.12 13.44
C ILE A 42 3.12 -1.66 12.36
N ASP A 43 3.66 -2.28 11.31
CA ASP A 43 2.84 -2.85 10.23
C ASP A 43 1.87 -3.91 10.76
N THR A 44 2.38 -4.85 11.56
CA THR A 44 1.56 -5.86 12.22
C THR A 44 2.15 -6.24 13.57
N LEU A 45 1.33 -6.19 14.61
CA LEU A 45 1.63 -6.76 15.92
C LEU A 45 0.76 -8.02 16.11
N VAL A 46 1.41 -9.15 16.37
CA VAL A 46 0.73 -10.40 16.70
C VAL A 46 0.90 -10.69 18.19
N ILE A 47 -0.21 -10.75 18.91
CA ILE A 47 -0.22 -11.13 20.33
C ILE A 47 -0.59 -12.62 20.42
N LYS A 48 0.26 -13.36 21.11
CA LYS A 48 0.10 -14.79 21.41
C LYS A 48 -0.18 -14.94 22.90
N PRO A 49 -1.45 -15.05 23.31
CA PRO A 49 -1.81 -15.07 24.74
C PRO A 49 -1.22 -16.24 25.51
N GLU A 50 -0.98 -17.37 24.87
CA GLU A 50 -0.37 -18.58 25.43
C GLU A 50 1.08 -18.73 24.92
N PRO A 51 2.08 -18.07 25.55
CA PRO A 51 3.47 -18.02 25.03
C PRO A 51 4.11 -19.40 24.86
N ASP A 52 3.78 -20.36 25.72
CA ASP A 52 4.39 -21.70 25.74
C ASP A 52 3.79 -22.64 24.68
N LYS A 53 2.65 -22.29 24.07
CA LYS A 53 2.02 -23.13 23.06
C LYS A 53 2.79 -23.03 21.73
N ILE A 54 3.18 -24.16 21.18
CA ILE A 54 3.89 -24.21 19.89
C ILE A 54 2.88 -24.09 18.77
N LEU A 55 3.11 -23.14 17.87
CA LEU A 55 2.33 -22.99 16.65
C LEU A 55 2.74 -24.05 15.62
N SER A 56 1.79 -24.49 14.78
CA SER A 56 2.05 -25.50 13.75
C SER A 56 2.85 -24.93 12.58
N LYS A 57 2.65 -23.64 12.28
CA LYS A 57 3.36 -22.95 11.19
C LYS A 57 4.77 -22.54 11.59
N SER A 58 5.75 -22.87 10.75
CA SER A 58 7.17 -22.64 11.05
C SER A 58 7.55 -21.17 11.25
N ILE A 59 6.83 -20.21 10.64
CA ILE A 59 6.99 -18.78 10.93
C ILE A 59 6.70 -18.50 12.40
N GLY A 60 5.74 -19.18 13.01
CA GLY A 60 5.33 -18.97 14.39
C GLY A 60 6.26 -19.63 15.43
N HIS A 61 7.22 -20.45 15.04
CA HIS A 61 8.06 -21.16 16.00
C HIS A 61 8.97 -20.25 16.83
N ILE A 62 9.33 -19.07 16.31
CA ILE A 62 10.10 -18.06 17.06
C ILE A 62 9.19 -17.19 17.95
N PHE A 63 7.88 -17.19 17.70
CA PHE A 63 6.95 -16.27 18.35
C PHE A 63 6.96 -16.44 19.86
N ARG A 64 6.99 -15.29 20.54
CA ARG A 64 6.77 -15.11 21.96
C ARG A 64 5.38 -14.49 22.18
N LYS A 65 5.16 -13.86 23.31
CA LYS A 65 3.87 -13.21 23.60
C LYS A 65 3.59 -12.04 22.64
N TYR A 66 4.60 -11.23 22.33
CA TYR A 66 4.46 -10.05 21.47
C TYR A 66 5.37 -10.18 20.25
N ASN A 67 4.82 -10.12 19.05
CA ASN A 67 5.54 -10.41 17.82
C ASN A 67 5.33 -9.30 16.82
N ILE A 68 6.36 -8.49 16.60
CA ILE A 68 6.38 -7.38 15.66
C ILE A 68 6.76 -7.93 14.29
N ILE A 69 5.93 -7.66 13.29
CA ILE A 69 6.19 -8.07 11.91
C ILE A 69 6.21 -6.82 11.04
N GLU A 70 7.34 -6.59 10.41
CA GLU A 70 7.55 -5.52 9.44
C GLU A 70 7.61 -6.10 8.04
N TYR A 71 6.82 -5.56 7.13
CA TYR A 71 6.74 -6.00 5.74
C TYR A 71 7.34 -4.96 4.80
N LYS A 72 8.11 -5.41 3.82
CA LYS A 72 8.61 -4.59 2.72
C LYS A 72 8.01 -5.02 1.39
N ASN A 73 7.55 -4.04 0.63
CA ASN A 73 7.04 -4.26 -0.72
C ASN A 73 8.07 -5.03 -1.58
N PRO A 74 7.63 -5.81 -2.56
CA PRO A 74 8.53 -6.59 -3.41
C PRO A 74 9.59 -5.79 -4.17
N GLU A 75 9.30 -4.52 -4.47
CA GLU A 75 10.19 -3.62 -5.19
C GLU A 75 11.15 -2.86 -4.25
N ASP A 76 10.88 -2.90 -2.92
CA ASP A 76 11.67 -2.20 -1.92
C ASP A 76 12.75 -3.12 -1.33
N TYR A 77 13.87 -2.51 -0.97
CA TYR A 77 14.96 -3.20 -0.30
C TYR A 77 14.96 -2.89 1.20
N PHE A 78 15.08 -3.91 2.04
CA PHE A 78 15.16 -3.72 3.49
C PHE A 78 16.57 -3.23 3.87
N SER A 79 16.64 -1.98 4.34
CA SER A 79 17.89 -1.29 4.66
C SER A 79 18.31 -1.44 6.12
N ILE A 80 19.55 -1.03 6.43
CA ILE A 80 20.04 -0.91 7.81
C ILE A 80 19.20 0.09 8.62
N ASN A 81 18.74 1.17 7.98
CA ASN A 81 17.87 2.16 8.64
C ASN A 81 16.49 1.57 9.00
N ASP A 82 15.96 0.68 8.17
CA ASP A 82 14.71 -0.02 8.47
C ASP A 82 14.87 -0.95 9.67
N TYR A 83 16.02 -1.63 9.78
CA TYR A 83 16.35 -2.44 10.97
C TYR A 83 16.33 -1.61 12.24
N TYR A 84 16.99 -0.44 12.25
CA TYR A 84 16.98 0.44 13.41
C TYR A 84 15.59 0.98 13.71
N ARG A 85 14.81 1.29 12.70
CA ARG A 85 13.44 1.77 12.86
C ARG A 85 12.57 0.71 13.55
N VAL A 86 12.59 -0.51 13.04
CA VAL A 86 11.78 -1.62 13.59
C VAL A 86 12.25 -2.02 14.99
N THR A 87 13.55 -1.98 15.24
CA THR A 87 14.10 -2.19 16.59
C THR A 87 13.67 -1.07 17.52
N GLY A 88 13.66 0.19 17.03
CA GLY A 88 13.11 1.33 17.76
C GLY A 88 11.63 1.15 18.11
N TYR A 89 10.83 0.63 17.18
CA TYR A 89 9.41 0.31 17.46
C TYR A 89 9.27 -0.72 18.58
N ALA A 90 10.09 -1.77 18.57
CA ALA A 90 10.10 -2.77 19.63
C ALA A 90 10.49 -2.17 20.98
N CYS A 91 11.50 -1.28 21.01
CA CYS A 91 11.89 -0.55 22.24
C CYS A 91 10.77 0.37 22.74
N ILE A 92 10.13 1.14 21.83
CA ILE A 92 9.01 2.03 22.20
C ILE A 92 7.83 1.20 22.70
N TYR A 93 7.48 0.10 22.03
CA TYR A 93 6.39 -0.77 22.45
C TYR A 93 6.65 -1.35 23.84
N GLN A 94 7.88 -1.82 24.12
CA GLN A 94 8.28 -2.35 25.41
C GLN A 94 8.23 -1.31 26.52
N SER A 95 8.63 -0.06 26.24
CA SER A 95 8.76 1.00 27.23
C SER A 95 7.50 1.83 27.45
N ASN A 96 6.52 1.77 26.52
CA ASN A 96 5.27 2.53 26.60
C ASN A 96 4.23 1.80 27.46
N THR A 97 4.58 1.56 28.73
CA THR A 97 3.77 0.85 29.72
C THR A 97 3.74 1.62 31.05
N GLU A 98 2.72 1.39 31.87
CA GLU A 98 2.59 2.07 33.17
C GLU A 98 3.58 1.56 34.22
N LYS A 99 3.95 0.28 34.12
CA LYS A 99 4.83 -0.38 35.08
C LYS A 99 6.13 -0.81 34.44
N GLU A 100 7.23 -0.67 35.14
CA GLU A 100 8.53 -1.18 34.73
C GLU A 100 8.46 -2.70 34.43
N ARG A 101 8.97 -3.10 33.26
CA ARG A 101 8.97 -4.49 32.76
C ARG A 101 7.58 -5.15 32.66
N GLU A 102 6.54 -4.39 32.47
CA GLU A 102 5.19 -4.93 32.18
C GLU A 102 5.20 -5.76 30.89
N ILE A 103 5.99 -5.34 29.89
CA ILE A 103 6.33 -6.13 28.71
C ILE A 103 7.79 -6.55 28.81
N PRO A 104 8.10 -7.81 29.22
CA PRO A 104 9.46 -8.29 29.29
C PRO A 104 10.11 -8.33 27.89
N PRO A 105 11.34 -7.80 27.70
CA PRO A 105 12.02 -7.85 26.39
C PRO A 105 12.17 -9.26 25.83
N GLU A 106 12.32 -10.24 26.69
CA GLU A 106 12.42 -11.67 26.34
C GLU A 106 11.13 -12.24 25.74
N GLU A 107 9.98 -11.57 25.92
CA GLU A 107 8.69 -11.94 25.32
C GLU A 107 8.39 -11.22 24.00
N LEU A 108 9.35 -10.42 23.49
CA LEU A 108 9.27 -9.74 22.22
C LEU A 108 10.03 -10.50 21.12
N THR A 109 9.48 -10.52 19.91
CA THR A 109 10.21 -10.96 18.71
C THR A 109 10.00 -10.00 17.56
N ILE A 110 10.94 -9.99 16.61
CA ILE A 110 10.85 -9.20 15.38
C ILE A 110 10.91 -10.15 14.17
N SER A 111 9.98 -9.98 13.23
CA SER A 111 9.97 -10.69 11.95
C SER A 111 10.05 -9.69 10.81
N LEU A 112 11.05 -9.84 9.94
CA LEU A 112 11.24 -9.03 8.74
C LEU A 112 10.74 -9.80 7.54
N ALA A 113 9.57 -9.44 7.00
CA ALA A 113 8.97 -10.08 5.83
C ALA A 113 9.38 -9.32 4.56
N VAL A 114 10.19 -9.97 3.71
CA VAL A 114 10.83 -9.36 2.55
C VAL A 114 10.77 -10.26 1.32
N SER A 115 10.91 -9.68 0.13
CA SER A 115 10.97 -10.45 -1.12
C SER A 115 12.38 -10.94 -1.46
N HIS A 116 13.41 -10.26 -0.97
CA HIS A 116 14.82 -10.56 -1.26
C HIS A 116 15.64 -10.65 0.01
N TYR A 117 16.61 -11.55 0.03
CA TYR A 117 17.52 -11.67 1.18
C TYR A 117 18.33 -10.37 1.36
N PRO A 118 18.25 -9.70 2.52
CA PRO A 118 18.84 -8.38 2.73
C PRO A 118 20.35 -8.49 3.02
N ARG A 119 21.16 -8.76 1.98
CA ARG A 119 22.61 -9.04 2.09
C ARG A 119 23.39 -7.99 2.85
N LYS A 120 23.09 -6.68 2.59
CA LYS A 120 23.78 -5.57 3.27
C LYS A 120 23.46 -5.54 4.75
N LEU A 121 22.19 -5.73 5.13
CA LEU A 121 21.79 -5.84 6.53
C LEU A 121 22.43 -7.07 7.19
N ALA A 122 22.39 -8.23 6.52
CA ALA A 122 22.97 -9.46 7.08
C ALA A 122 24.48 -9.32 7.33
N ALA A 123 25.23 -8.71 6.41
CA ALA A 123 26.65 -8.39 6.61
C ALA A 123 26.83 -7.43 7.79
N PHE A 124 26.10 -6.33 7.83
CA PHE A 124 26.15 -5.35 8.89
C PHE A 124 25.87 -5.96 10.28
N LEU A 125 24.86 -6.83 10.41
CA LEU A 125 24.53 -7.48 11.68
C LEU A 125 25.65 -8.43 12.15
N LYS A 126 26.27 -9.14 11.21
CA LYS A 126 27.42 -10.00 11.50
C LYS A 126 28.66 -9.20 11.94
N ASP A 127 28.96 -8.14 11.19
CA ASP A 127 30.19 -7.37 11.41
C ASP A 127 30.12 -6.52 12.67
N LEU A 128 28.99 -5.85 12.94
CA LEU A 128 28.86 -4.92 14.05
C LEU A 128 28.36 -5.60 15.33
N TYR A 129 27.36 -6.48 15.21
CA TYR A 129 26.72 -7.11 16.37
C TYR A 129 27.18 -8.55 16.62
N HIS A 130 28.06 -9.11 15.75
CA HIS A 130 28.49 -10.51 15.80
C HIS A 130 27.29 -11.49 15.79
N ALA A 131 26.19 -11.08 15.13
CA ALA A 131 24.98 -11.86 15.08
C ALA A 131 25.19 -13.15 14.26
N ASP A 132 24.65 -14.27 14.76
CA ASP A 132 24.56 -15.49 13.96
C ASP A 132 23.27 -15.49 13.14
N ILE A 133 23.39 -15.80 11.84
CA ILE A 133 22.26 -15.86 10.92
C ILE A 133 22.24 -17.25 10.28
N SER A 134 21.24 -18.05 10.65
CA SER A 134 21.12 -19.44 10.19
C SER A 134 19.73 -19.72 9.59
N GLN A 135 19.71 -20.43 8.46
CA GLN A 135 18.45 -20.86 7.87
C GLN A 135 17.86 -22.02 8.68
N LYS A 136 16.64 -21.84 9.19
CA LYS A 136 15.93 -22.86 9.98
C LYS A 136 14.91 -23.63 9.13
N TYR A 137 14.21 -22.93 8.22
CA TYR A 137 13.24 -23.54 7.30
C TYR A 137 13.37 -22.88 5.92
N PRO A 138 12.77 -23.46 4.88
CA PRO A 138 12.77 -22.80 3.57
C PRO A 138 12.27 -21.36 3.66
N GLY A 139 13.12 -20.40 3.27
CA GLY A 139 12.82 -18.97 3.32
C GLY A 139 12.82 -18.31 4.70
N ILE A 140 13.11 -19.05 5.78
CA ILE A 140 13.11 -18.56 7.17
C ILE A 140 14.53 -18.64 7.76
N TYR A 141 15.07 -17.48 8.13
CA TYR A 141 16.38 -17.32 8.73
C TYR A 141 16.22 -16.73 10.13
N TYR A 142 16.81 -17.40 11.14
CA TYR A 142 16.87 -16.84 12.49
C TYR A 142 18.14 -16.02 12.64
N VAL A 143 17.99 -14.90 13.35
CA VAL A 143 19.09 -14.00 13.73
C VAL A 143 19.18 -14.00 15.24
N THR A 144 20.31 -14.45 15.78
CA THR A 144 20.58 -14.49 17.22
C THR A 144 21.76 -13.59 17.56
N GLY A 145 21.91 -13.25 18.84
CA GLY A 145 22.93 -12.28 19.29
C GLY A 145 22.48 -10.82 19.24
N LEU A 146 21.19 -10.58 19.03
CA LEU A 146 20.57 -9.24 19.06
C LEU A 146 19.75 -9.04 20.35
N MET A 147 19.34 -7.80 20.60
CA MET A 147 18.50 -7.43 21.76
C MET A 147 17.19 -8.22 21.79
N PHE A 148 16.55 -8.39 20.63
CA PHE A 148 15.33 -9.18 20.47
C PHE A 148 15.59 -10.37 19.55
N PRO A 149 15.03 -11.56 19.82
CA PRO A 149 15.02 -12.65 18.86
C PRO A 149 14.39 -12.18 17.55
N MET A 150 15.07 -12.45 16.42
CA MET A 150 14.64 -11.95 15.12
C MET A 150 14.63 -13.07 14.08
N GLN A 151 13.69 -12.97 13.13
CA GLN A 151 13.72 -13.78 11.91
C GLN A 151 13.61 -12.93 10.65
N ILE A 152 14.19 -13.43 9.56
CA ILE A 152 14.05 -12.88 8.22
C ILE A 152 13.26 -13.89 7.40
N LEU A 153 12.12 -13.46 6.86
CA LEU A 153 11.20 -14.24 6.05
C LEU A 153 11.35 -13.83 4.59
N ILE A 154 11.90 -14.70 3.76
CA ILE A 154 11.98 -14.48 2.31
C ILE A 154 10.71 -15.06 1.68
N LEU A 155 9.67 -14.24 1.54
CA LEU A 155 8.32 -14.69 1.18
C LEU A 155 8.29 -15.58 -0.08
N PRO A 156 8.98 -15.27 -1.20
CA PRO A 156 8.98 -16.12 -2.38
C PRO A 156 9.70 -17.48 -2.20
N ARG A 157 10.45 -17.66 -1.10
CA ARG A 157 11.20 -18.88 -0.79
C ARG A 157 10.54 -19.72 0.30
N LEU A 158 9.44 -19.25 0.87
CA LEU A 158 8.66 -20.02 1.84
C LEU A 158 8.13 -21.30 1.20
N SER A 159 7.93 -22.33 2.02
CA SER A 159 7.31 -23.59 1.58
C SER A 159 5.91 -23.30 1.02
N ARG A 160 5.70 -23.49 -0.28
CA ARG A 160 4.39 -23.24 -0.95
C ARG A 160 3.28 -24.16 -0.41
N LYS A 161 3.65 -25.30 0.15
CA LYS A 161 2.72 -26.25 0.77
C LYS A 161 2.24 -25.75 2.13
N GLU A 162 3.15 -25.15 2.90
CA GLU A 162 2.86 -24.63 4.25
C GLU A 162 2.24 -23.23 4.20
N PHE A 163 2.75 -22.35 3.30
CA PHE A 163 2.37 -20.94 3.18
C PHE A 163 1.82 -20.61 1.79
N THR A 164 0.60 -21.09 1.51
CA THR A 164 -0.03 -20.93 0.20
C THR A 164 -0.20 -19.46 -0.19
N TRP A 165 -0.57 -18.60 0.74
CA TRP A 165 -0.88 -17.20 0.50
C TRP A 165 0.36 -16.30 0.57
N LEU A 166 1.15 -16.40 1.65
CA LEU A 166 2.34 -15.56 1.85
C LEU A 166 3.41 -15.79 0.76
N SER A 167 3.63 -17.03 0.35
CA SER A 167 4.62 -17.34 -0.69
C SER A 167 4.29 -16.77 -2.07
N ARG A 168 3.02 -16.39 -2.28
CA ARG A 168 2.49 -15.85 -3.54
C ARG A 168 2.16 -14.35 -3.50
N LEU A 169 2.47 -13.66 -2.40
CA LEU A 169 2.43 -12.19 -2.34
C LEU A 169 3.59 -11.58 -3.11
N ARG A 170 3.58 -11.73 -4.43
CA ARG A 170 4.60 -11.23 -5.35
C ARG A 170 4.04 -11.02 -6.76
N THR A 171 4.79 -10.35 -7.59
CA THR A 171 4.52 -10.25 -9.03
C THR A 171 5.07 -11.48 -9.79
N ASN A 172 4.72 -11.61 -11.05
CA ASN A 172 5.23 -12.67 -11.96
C ASN A 172 4.91 -14.11 -11.51
N LEU A 173 3.72 -14.34 -10.96
CA LEU A 173 3.24 -15.67 -10.64
C LEU A 173 3.11 -16.52 -11.91
N SER A 174 3.39 -17.83 -11.81
CA SER A 174 3.11 -18.80 -12.87
C SER A 174 1.67 -19.31 -12.76
N LEU A 175 1.07 -19.64 -13.91
CA LEU A 175 -0.29 -20.13 -13.93
C LEU A 175 -0.43 -21.45 -13.15
N GLN A 176 0.33 -22.46 -13.55
CA GLN A 176 0.21 -23.82 -13.01
C GLN A 176 0.69 -23.98 -11.58
N GLU A 177 1.84 -23.36 -11.25
CA GLU A 177 2.46 -23.59 -9.93
C GLU A 177 1.94 -22.65 -8.84
N ASP A 178 1.41 -21.47 -9.23
CA ASP A 178 1.02 -20.45 -8.26
C ASP A 178 -0.49 -20.17 -8.29
N ILE A 179 -1.06 -19.87 -9.47
CA ILE A 179 -2.43 -19.41 -9.58
C ILE A 179 -3.46 -20.53 -9.41
N GLU A 180 -3.28 -21.66 -10.08
CA GLU A 180 -4.22 -22.77 -9.94
C GLU A 180 -4.31 -23.31 -8.49
N PRO A 181 -3.21 -23.49 -7.73
CA PRO A 181 -3.30 -23.80 -6.32
C PRO A 181 -3.98 -22.72 -5.47
N LEU A 182 -3.79 -21.44 -5.79
CA LEU A 182 -4.49 -20.34 -5.11
C LEU A 182 -5.99 -20.39 -5.39
N ALA A 183 -6.40 -20.57 -6.65
CA ALA A 183 -7.79 -20.66 -7.03
C ALA A 183 -8.49 -21.82 -6.28
N LYS A 184 -7.84 -23.00 -6.20
CA LYS A 184 -8.33 -24.13 -5.40
C LYS A 184 -8.45 -23.82 -3.92
N ALA A 185 -7.47 -23.09 -3.35
CA ALA A 185 -7.48 -22.70 -1.93
C ALA A 185 -8.50 -21.60 -1.62
N TYR A 186 -8.90 -20.82 -2.64
CA TYR A 186 -9.90 -19.76 -2.53
C TYR A 186 -11.33 -20.28 -2.68
N ALA A 187 -11.54 -21.31 -3.51
CA ALA A 187 -12.87 -21.87 -3.78
C ALA A 187 -13.65 -22.18 -2.50
N GLY A 188 -14.87 -21.66 -2.41
CA GLY A 188 -15.75 -21.77 -1.24
C GLY A 188 -15.44 -20.78 -0.10
N LYS A 189 -14.46 -19.89 -0.28
CA LYS A 189 -14.06 -18.88 0.73
C LYS A 189 -14.26 -17.44 0.23
N GLU A 190 -14.95 -17.24 -0.87
CA GLU A 190 -15.15 -15.97 -1.55
C GLU A 190 -15.81 -14.90 -0.68
N LYS A 191 -16.65 -15.34 0.26
CA LYS A 191 -17.36 -14.46 1.20
C LYS A 191 -16.53 -14.08 2.43
N ASN A 192 -15.34 -14.64 2.59
CA ASN A 192 -14.45 -14.28 3.71
C ASN A 192 -13.59 -13.08 3.33
N PRO A 193 -13.70 -11.94 4.05
CA PRO A 193 -12.98 -10.70 3.70
C PRO A 193 -11.46 -10.83 3.64
N LEU A 194 -10.85 -11.72 4.43
CA LEU A 194 -9.40 -11.94 4.42
C LEU A 194 -8.96 -12.58 3.11
N TYR A 195 -9.65 -13.66 2.72
CA TYR A 195 -9.36 -14.37 1.48
C TYR A 195 -9.64 -13.48 0.26
N GLU A 196 -10.74 -12.73 0.31
CA GLU A 196 -11.07 -11.76 -0.73
C GLU A 196 -9.98 -10.70 -0.89
N ALA A 197 -9.55 -10.06 0.20
CA ALA A 197 -8.53 -9.01 0.18
C ALA A 197 -7.19 -9.53 -0.36
N ALA A 198 -6.75 -10.73 0.08
CA ALA A 198 -5.50 -11.34 -0.38
C ALA A 198 -5.57 -11.70 -1.87
N MET A 199 -6.66 -12.34 -2.32
CA MET A 199 -6.82 -12.75 -3.70
C MET A 199 -6.96 -11.55 -4.65
N ASP A 200 -7.77 -10.57 -4.30
CA ASP A 200 -7.93 -9.33 -5.06
C ASP A 200 -6.59 -8.62 -5.29
N PHE A 201 -5.76 -8.59 -4.27
CA PHE A 201 -4.44 -8.02 -4.36
C PHE A 201 -3.52 -8.81 -5.30
N ILE A 202 -3.44 -10.14 -5.13
CA ILE A 202 -2.60 -11.02 -5.95
C ILE A 202 -2.96 -10.90 -7.43
N VAL A 203 -4.26 -10.89 -7.75
CA VAL A 203 -4.74 -10.74 -9.12
C VAL A 203 -4.33 -9.38 -9.70
N ARG A 204 -4.53 -8.30 -8.96
CA ARG A 204 -4.13 -6.95 -9.42
C ARG A 204 -2.63 -6.82 -9.65
N ALA A 205 -1.82 -7.39 -8.76
CA ALA A 205 -0.36 -7.36 -8.87
C ALA A 205 0.15 -8.09 -10.12
N ASN A 206 -0.61 -9.08 -10.60
CA ASN A 206 -0.21 -9.94 -11.72
C ASN A 206 -1.05 -9.70 -13.01
N TRP A 207 -2.02 -8.78 -12.98
CA TRP A 207 -3.00 -8.57 -14.04
C TRP A 207 -2.42 -8.31 -15.42
N LYS A 208 -1.38 -7.47 -15.52
CA LYS A 208 -0.77 -7.15 -16.81
C LYS A 208 -0.24 -8.38 -17.54
N LYS A 209 0.39 -9.28 -16.80
CA LYS A 209 0.95 -10.52 -17.35
C LYS A 209 -0.13 -11.45 -17.88
N TYR A 210 -1.28 -11.50 -17.21
CA TYR A 210 -2.39 -12.36 -17.63
C TYR A 210 -3.19 -11.78 -18.80
N LYS A 211 -3.33 -10.47 -18.88
CA LYS A 211 -4.01 -9.80 -20.02
C LYS A 211 -3.19 -9.88 -21.31
N GLU A 212 -1.87 -9.95 -21.23
CA GLU A 212 -0.97 -10.08 -22.38
C GLU A 212 -0.77 -11.53 -22.84
N GLY A 213 -1.00 -12.50 -21.96
CA GLY A 213 -0.97 -13.92 -22.26
C GLY A 213 -2.34 -14.41 -22.75
N ARG A 214 -2.40 -15.01 -23.96
CA ARG A 214 -3.64 -15.55 -24.56
C ARG A 214 -4.25 -16.74 -23.81
N ASP A 215 -3.62 -17.22 -22.77
CA ASP A 215 -4.05 -18.36 -21.96
C ASP A 215 -4.52 -17.91 -20.58
N MET A 216 -5.61 -17.15 -20.55
CA MET A 216 -6.34 -16.99 -19.29
C MET A 216 -7.04 -18.33 -18.99
N CYS A 217 -6.68 -18.94 -17.88
CA CYS A 217 -7.28 -20.18 -17.43
C CYS A 217 -8.78 -19.94 -17.16
N ASN A 218 -9.67 -20.76 -17.74
CA ASN A 218 -11.13 -20.68 -17.52
C ASN A 218 -11.49 -20.59 -16.03
N ALA A 219 -10.69 -21.21 -15.16
CA ALA A 219 -10.86 -21.13 -13.70
C ALA A 219 -10.66 -19.73 -13.11
N LEU A 220 -9.82 -18.88 -13.73
CA LEU A 220 -9.64 -17.48 -13.33
C LEU A 220 -10.76 -16.60 -13.91
N GLU A 221 -11.18 -16.88 -15.14
CA GLU A 221 -12.32 -16.17 -15.73
C GLU A 221 -13.60 -16.44 -14.98
N GLU A 222 -13.92 -17.69 -14.63
CA GLU A 222 -15.08 -18.03 -13.80
C GLU A 222 -15.01 -17.44 -12.39
N LEU A 223 -13.82 -17.49 -11.75
CA LEU A 223 -13.65 -17.01 -10.37
C LEU A 223 -13.71 -15.49 -10.25
N PHE A 224 -13.38 -14.78 -11.32
CA PHE A 224 -13.25 -13.31 -11.34
C PHE A 224 -14.19 -12.60 -12.29
N ALA A 225 -15.00 -13.32 -13.09
CA ALA A 225 -15.94 -12.74 -14.04
C ALA A 225 -16.82 -11.68 -13.38
N ASP A 226 -17.46 -12.02 -12.26
CA ASP A 226 -18.33 -11.10 -11.51
C ASP A 226 -17.55 -9.89 -10.95
N LYS A 227 -16.34 -10.10 -10.46
CA LYS A 227 -15.48 -9.03 -9.92
C LYS A 227 -14.85 -8.15 -11.00
N LEU A 228 -14.62 -8.69 -12.18
CA LEU A 228 -14.13 -7.93 -13.32
C LEU A 228 -15.22 -7.03 -13.89
N GLU A 229 -16.44 -7.54 -14.01
CA GLU A 229 -17.61 -6.78 -14.43
C GLU A 229 -17.95 -5.66 -13.44
N GLU A 230 -17.99 -5.96 -12.15
CA GLU A 230 -18.21 -4.97 -11.08
C GLU A 230 -17.16 -3.86 -11.09
N ARG A 231 -15.89 -4.20 -11.38
CA ARG A 231 -14.80 -3.23 -11.49
C ARG A 231 -14.80 -2.43 -12.77
N GLU A 232 -15.20 -3.01 -13.87
CA GLU A 232 -15.36 -2.30 -15.12
C GLU A 232 -16.47 -1.24 -14.96
N ILE A 233 -17.58 -1.61 -14.34
CA ILE A 233 -18.67 -0.69 -13.97
C ILE A 233 -18.17 0.42 -13.05
N LEU A 234 -17.48 0.08 -11.95
CA LEU A 234 -16.90 1.07 -11.02
C LEU A 234 -15.83 1.95 -11.69
N GLY A 235 -15.06 1.41 -12.62
CA GLY A 235 -14.08 2.14 -13.42
C GLY A 235 -14.77 3.14 -14.36
N ILE A 236 -15.82 2.73 -15.02
CA ILE A 236 -16.65 3.56 -15.91
C ILE A 236 -17.35 4.66 -15.11
N GLU A 237 -18.01 4.33 -14.00
CA GLU A 237 -18.67 5.32 -13.13
C GLU A 237 -17.68 6.37 -12.59
N LYS A 238 -16.48 5.94 -12.19
CA LYS A 238 -15.43 6.83 -11.72
C LYS A 238 -14.89 7.71 -12.84
N GLY A 239 -14.76 7.15 -14.04
CA GLY A 239 -14.37 7.88 -15.25
C GLY A 239 -15.41 8.94 -15.61
N ILE A 240 -16.70 8.58 -15.63
CA ILE A 240 -17.82 9.48 -15.88
C ILE A 240 -17.87 10.60 -14.83
N ARG A 241 -17.79 10.26 -13.54
CA ARG A 241 -17.80 11.24 -12.44
C ARG A 241 -16.64 12.23 -12.52
N ASN A 242 -15.43 11.74 -12.81
CA ASN A 242 -14.24 12.59 -12.97
C ASN A 242 -14.35 13.46 -14.23
N GLY A 243 -14.81 12.89 -15.34
CA GLY A 243 -15.04 13.64 -16.59
C GLY A 243 -16.11 14.72 -16.42
N LEU A 244 -17.22 14.41 -15.74
CA LEU A 244 -18.28 15.37 -15.44
C LEU A 244 -17.76 16.50 -14.56
N ARG A 245 -17.02 16.19 -13.49
CA ARG A 245 -16.42 17.19 -12.59
C ARG A 245 -15.44 18.10 -13.33
N GLN A 246 -14.57 17.55 -14.16
CA GLN A 246 -13.65 18.34 -14.98
C GLN A 246 -14.38 19.18 -16.02
N GLY A 247 -15.44 18.63 -16.63
CA GLY A 247 -16.27 19.33 -17.58
C GLY A 247 -17.02 20.51 -16.95
N VAL A 248 -17.58 20.34 -15.74
CA VAL A 248 -18.24 21.41 -14.98
C VAL A 248 -17.23 22.51 -14.63
N MET A 249 -16.06 22.16 -14.05
CA MET A 249 -15.03 23.14 -13.72
C MET A 249 -14.54 23.92 -14.94
N LYS A 250 -14.28 23.22 -16.07
CA LYS A 250 -13.91 23.88 -17.33
C LYS A 250 -15.02 24.79 -17.83
N GLY A 251 -16.27 24.35 -17.73
CA GLY A 251 -17.43 25.13 -18.14
C GLY A 251 -17.64 26.42 -17.33
N GLU A 252 -17.52 26.33 -16.02
CA GLU A 252 -17.60 27.47 -15.10
C GLU A 252 -16.49 28.49 -15.35
N SER A 253 -15.24 28.04 -15.45
CA SER A 253 -14.08 28.87 -15.75
C SER A 253 -14.22 29.54 -17.13
N THR A 254 -14.61 28.81 -18.16
CA THR A 254 -14.81 29.37 -19.51
C THR A 254 -15.94 30.38 -19.54
N LYS A 255 -17.01 30.16 -18.76
CA LYS A 255 -18.12 31.11 -18.62
C LYS A 255 -17.64 32.41 -17.96
N LEU A 256 -16.89 32.32 -16.88
CA LEU A 256 -16.30 33.48 -16.21
C LEU A 256 -15.41 34.28 -17.16
N ILE A 257 -14.47 33.61 -17.83
CA ILE A 257 -13.56 34.23 -18.80
C ILE A 257 -14.35 34.94 -19.91
N THR A 258 -15.40 34.30 -20.44
CA THR A 258 -16.26 34.93 -21.46
C THR A 258 -16.97 36.20 -20.95
N GLN A 259 -17.41 36.20 -19.70
CA GLN A 259 -18.01 37.38 -19.08
C GLN A 259 -16.99 38.52 -18.91
N VAL A 260 -15.76 38.19 -18.49
CA VAL A 260 -14.67 39.16 -18.38
C VAL A 260 -14.32 39.75 -19.75
N ILE A 261 -14.16 38.94 -20.80
CA ILE A 261 -13.90 39.40 -22.18
C ILE A 261 -14.94 40.46 -22.59
N ARG A 262 -16.24 40.16 -22.44
CA ARG A 262 -17.32 41.10 -22.82
C ARG A 262 -17.30 42.37 -22.06
N LYS A 263 -16.83 42.38 -20.81
CA LYS A 263 -16.74 43.59 -19.97
C LYS A 263 -15.51 44.41 -20.31
N VAL A 264 -14.39 43.75 -20.62
CA VAL A 264 -13.16 44.40 -21.14
C VAL A 264 -13.42 45.09 -22.48
N GLU A 265 -14.16 44.45 -23.40
CA GLU A 265 -14.58 45.04 -24.67
C GLU A 265 -15.46 46.28 -24.50
N LYS A 266 -16.18 46.38 -23.38
CA LYS A 266 -16.96 47.56 -23.00
C LYS A 266 -16.12 48.64 -22.26
N GLY A 267 -14.83 48.45 -22.14
CA GLY A 267 -13.92 49.41 -21.49
C GLY A 267 -13.98 49.44 -19.97
N GLN A 268 -14.49 48.36 -19.32
CA GLN A 268 -14.54 48.30 -17.85
C GLN A 268 -13.15 47.93 -17.29
N ALA A 269 -12.75 48.56 -16.20
CA ALA A 269 -11.53 48.20 -15.48
C ALA A 269 -11.67 46.94 -14.63
N ALA A 270 -10.59 46.21 -14.39
CA ALA A 270 -10.55 44.95 -13.66
C ALA A 270 -11.27 45.01 -12.29
N VAL A 271 -11.04 46.06 -11.51
CA VAL A 271 -11.71 46.26 -10.21
C VAL A 271 -13.22 46.27 -10.34
N LYS A 272 -13.75 47.01 -11.35
CA LYS A 272 -15.19 47.07 -11.58
C LYS A 272 -15.78 45.77 -12.06
N ILE A 273 -15.02 45.00 -12.85
CA ILE A 273 -15.40 43.68 -13.31
C ILE A 273 -15.48 42.68 -12.13
N ALA A 274 -14.52 42.73 -11.23
CA ALA A 274 -14.49 41.88 -10.04
C ALA A 274 -15.70 42.16 -9.11
N GLU A 275 -16.04 43.42 -8.88
CA GLU A 275 -17.24 43.82 -8.14
C GLU A 275 -18.54 43.30 -8.80
N ASP A 276 -18.68 43.55 -10.11
CA ASP A 276 -19.88 43.19 -10.86
C ASP A 276 -20.12 41.68 -10.98
N LEU A 277 -19.05 40.89 -11.01
CA LEU A 277 -19.13 39.44 -11.10
C LEU A 277 -19.05 38.72 -9.73
N MET A 278 -18.80 39.52 -8.66
CA MET A 278 -18.59 39.00 -7.29
C MET A 278 -17.46 37.97 -7.21
N GLU A 279 -16.39 38.22 -7.98
CA GLU A 279 -15.23 37.33 -8.04
C GLU A 279 -13.99 38.01 -7.43
N PRO A 280 -13.02 37.23 -6.89
CA PRO A 280 -11.79 37.77 -6.32
C PRO A 280 -11.01 38.61 -7.35
N LEU A 281 -10.61 39.84 -6.96
CA LEU A 281 -9.88 40.75 -7.84
C LEU A 281 -8.61 40.10 -8.47
N PRO A 282 -7.77 39.35 -7.75
CA PRO A 282 -6.58 38.70 -8.36
C PRO A 282 -6.92 37.76 -9.53
N VAL A 283 -8.02 37.02 -9.42
CA VAL A 283 -8.48 36.12 -10.49
C VAL A 283 -8.93 36.92 -11.73
N ILE A 284 -9.59 38.02 -11.51
CA ILE A 284 -10.04 38.89 -12.62
C ILE A 284 -8.85 39.63 -13.24
N GLU A 285 -7.89 40.09 -12.47
CA GLU A 285 -6.66 40.74 -12.97
C GLU A 285 -5.86 39.82 -13.87
N GLU A 286 -5.67 38.57 -13.50
CA GLU A 286 -4.95 37.56 -14.29
C GLU A 286 -5.62 37.33 -15.65
N ILE A 287 -6.95 37.21 -15.69
CA ILE A 287 -7.72 37.07 -16.92
C ILE A 287 -7.66 38.38 -17.74
N TYR A 288 -7.82 39.52 -17.07
CA TYR A 288 -7.81 40.87 -17.69
C TYR A 288 -6.49 41.14 -18.41
N ASP A 289 -5.37 40.86 -17.75
CA ASP A 289 -4.04 41.05 -18.32
C ASP A 289 -3.80 40.21 -19.56
N LEU A 290 -4.26 38.96 -19.54
CA LEU A 290 -4.20 38.10 -20.72
C LEU A 290 -5.01 38.65 -21.91
N ILE A 291 -6.17 39.26 -21.66
CA ILE A 291 -7.02 39.83 -22.71
C ILE A 291 -6.38 41.11 -23.26
N VAL A 292 -5.90 42.01 -22.41
CA VAL A 292 -5.31 43.29 -22.81
C VAL A 292 -4.01 43.08 -23.61
N HIS A 293 -3.17 42.15 -23.19
CA HIS A 293 -1.91 41.84 -23.90
C HIS A 293 -2.10 40.97 -25.15
N ASN A 294 -3.28 40.36 -25.37
CA ASN A 294 -3.55 39.51 -26.52
C ASN A 294 -4.95 39.83 -27.11
N PRO A 295 -5.11 40.94 -27.84
CA PRO A 295 -6.39 41.32 -28.42
C PRO A 295 -6.96 40.22 -29.34
N GLY A 296 -8.21 39.82 -29.07
CA GLY A 296 -8.90 38.78 -29.85
C GLY A 296 -8.67 37.35 -29.35
N ILE A 297 -8.00 37.14 -28.21
CA ILE A 297 -7.82 35.82 -27.60
C ILE A 297 -9.18 35.21 -27.20
N SER A 298 -9.38 33.91 -27.50
CA SER A 298 -10.60 33.20 -27.13
C SER A 298 -10.60 32.77 -25.68
N ALA A 299 -11.81 32.57 -25.10
CA ALA A 299 -11.97 32.08 -23.73
C ALA A 299 -11.27 30.72 -23.52
N GLU A 300 -11.26 29.85 -24.52
CA GLU A 300 -10.59 28.54 -24.44
C GLU A 300 -9.06 28.66 -24.43
N GLN A 301 -8.51 29.61 -25.19
CA GLN A 301 -7.07 29.90 -25.18
C GLN A 301 -6.61 30.48 -23.83
N ILE A 302 -7.42 31.36 -23.24
CA ILE A 302 -7.16 31.90 -21.89
C ILE A 302 -7.19 30.77 -20.88
N TYR A 303 -8.24 29.93 -20.86
CA TYR A 303 -8.37 28.79 -19.98
C TYR A 303 -7.15 27.86 -20.04
N ASN A 304 -6.69 27.53 -21.25
CA ASN A 304 -5.55 26.64 -21.45
C ASN A 304 -4.23 27.26 -20.94
N ARG A 305 -4.06 28.59 -21.01
CA ARG A 305 -2.88 29.29 -20.46
C ARG A 305 -2.88 29.30 -18.94
N LEU A 306 -4.04 29.55 -18.32
CA LEU A 306 -4.21 29.54 -16.87
C LEU A 306 -4.11 28.12 -16.27
N ALA A 307 -4.46 27.10 -17.04
CA ALA A 307 -4.40 25.69 -16.63
C ALA A 307 -3.03 25.02 -16.89
N ALA A 308 -2.12 25.67 -17.61
CA ALA A 308 -0.77 25.17 -17.83
C ALA A 308 0.06 25.31 -16.54
N PRO A 309 0.77 24.28 -16.06
CA PRO A 309 1.68 24.43 -14.94
C PRO A 309 2.75 25.47 -15.31
N GLU A 310 3.06 26.41 -14.40
CA GLU A 310 4.21 27.30 -14.55
C GLU A 310 5.47 26.45 -14.72
N ASP A 311 6.10 26.52 -15.88
CA ASP A 311 7.46 26.05 -16.10
C ASP A 311 8.39 26.93 -15.24
N ASN A 312 8.63 26.50 -14.01
CA ASN A 312 9.73 27.04 -13.21
C ASN A 312 11.03 26.58 -13.86
N GLY A 313 11.62 27.50 -14.69
CA GLY A 313 12.94 27.36 -15.27
C GLY A 313 14.06 27.37 -14.24
#